data_6b695d25a945cc11ab71ef7ba61ad63e
#
_entry.id   6b695d25a945cc11ab71ef7ba61ad63e
#
_cell.length_a   1.000
_cell.length_b   1.000
_cell.length_c   1.000
_cell.angle_alpha   90.00
_cell.angle_beta   90.00
_cell.angle_gamma   90.00
#
_symmetry.space_group_name_H-M   'P 1'
#
loop_
_entity.id
_entity.type
_entity.pdbx_description
1 polymer ?
#
loop_
_entity_poly.entity_id
_entity_poly.type
_entity_poly.pdbx_seq_one_letter_code
_entity_poly.pdbx_strand_id
1 'polypeptide(L)'
;SGVGGIRGIEVLNNDDIVVTGYKEGDEEGFLFISDGSQGFITKLSTTGEVIWDKDLSAMQGTKVKKTSKGGFVVGSVEWVDEGLNAAMHYLDSYGNTISTKLFGGNNNVQLFDMDITDNDYVVFTGHTTGYQTANWDCIVMLIDDQGNEVWKNIFGNPRGYDPKFILDECYGVR
;
A
#
# COMPACT_ATOMS: atom_id res chain seq x y z
N SER A 1 9.74 -12.82 -19.35
CA SER A 1 9.18 -11.45 -19.38
C SER A 1 8.05 -11.41 -18.37
N GLY A 2 8.28 -10.71 -17.27
CA GLY A 2 7.29 -10.56 -16.21
C GLY A 2 6.19 -9.58 -16.58
N VAL A 3 5.09 -9.60 -15.84
CA VAL A 3 3.98 -8.65 -15.92
C VAL A 3 4.28 -7.48 -14.99
N GLY A 4 3.90 -6.27 -15.37
CA GLY A 4 4.03 -5.07 -14.55
C GLY A 4 2.75 -4.24 -14.58
N GLY A 5 2.55 -3.42 -13.56
CA GLY A 5 1.39 -2.56 -13.49
C GLY A 5 1.60 -1.33 -12.59
N ILE A 6 0.94 -0.23 -12.96
CA ILE A 6 0.83 0.95 -12.11
C ILE A 6 -0.43 0.79 -11.26
N ARG A 7 -0.30 1.02 -9.94
CA ARG A 7 -1.38 0.91 -8.95
C ARG A 7 -1.73 2.24 -8.31
N GLY A 8 -0.75 3.11 -8.12
CA GLY A 8 -0.92 4.42 -7.50
C GLY A 8 -0.34 5.53 -8.34
N ILE A 9 -0.97 6.70 -8.28
CA ILE A 9 -0.54 7.92 -8.96
C ILE A 9 -0.81 9.12 -8.06
N GLU A 10 0.14 10.06 -8.04
CA GLU A 10 0.04 11.35 -7.37
C GLU A 10 0.49 12.45 -8.32
N VAL A 11 -0.34 13.48 -8.49
CA VAL A 11 -0.01 14.66 -9.29
C VAL A 11 0.52 15.75 -8.37
N LEU A 12 1.72 16.24 -8.65
CA LEU A 12 2.37 17.26 -7.84
C LEU A 12 1.96 18.68 -8.25
N ASN A 13 2.20 19.66 -7.37
CA ASN A 13 1.80 21.05 -7.60
C ASN A 13 2.49 21.72 -8.83
N ASN A 14 3.58 21.14 -9.32
CA ASN A 14 4.29 21.56 -10.53
C ASN A 14 3.94 20.70 -11.76
N ASP A 15 2.84 19.96 -11.67
CA ASP A 15 2.34 19.04 -12.68
C ASP A 15 3.26 17.84 -13.00
N ASP A 16 4.36 17.65 -12.28
CA ASP A 16 5.08 16.37 -12.29
C ASP A 16 4.19 15.27 -11.71
N ILE A 17 4.46 14.04 -12.09
CA ILE A 17 3.67 12.88 -11.70
C ILE A 17 4.56 11.88 -10.97
N VAL A 18 4.07 11.33 -9.87
CA VAL A 18 4.70 10.21 -9.19
C VAL A 18 3.79 8.99 -9.30
N VAL A 19 4.35 7.87 -9.74
CA VAL A 19 3.64 6.61 -9.90
C VAL A 19 4.31 5.52 -9.07
N THR A 20 3.51 4.56 -8.61
CA THR A 20 3.99 3.35 -7.95
C THR A 20 3.23 2.13 -8.46
N GLY A 21 3.83 0.97 -8.33
CA GLY A 21 3.25 -0.27 -8.81
C GLY A 21 4.21 -1.43 -8.63
N TYR A 22 4.21 -2.36 -9.57
CA TYR A 22 5.07 -3.53 -9.58
C TYR A 22 5.60 -3.83 -10.97
N LYS A 23 6.74 -4.49 -11.02
CA LYS A 23 7.38 -5.03 -12.22
C LYS A 23 7.84 -6.48 -11.97
N GLU A 24 8.03 -7.24 -13.04
CA GLU A 24 8.56 -8.61 -12.99
C GLU A 24 7.65 -9.64 -12.28
N GLY A 25 6.36 -9.35 -12.12
CA GLY A 25 5.42 -10.26 -11.50
C GLY A 25 5.00 -11.42 -12.40
N ASP A 26 4.47 -12.48 -11.79
CA ASP A 26 3.84 -13.60 -12.49
C ASP A 26 2.44 -13.22 -13.01
N GLU A 27 1.97 -13.88 -14.07
CA GLU A 27 0.65 -13.61 -14.66
C GLU A 27 -0.51 -14.09 -13.78
N GLU A 28 -0.26 -14.96 -12.81
CA GLU A 28 -1.25 -15.62 -11.96
C GLU A 28 -1.41 -14.95 -10.57
N GLY A 29 -1.29 -13.63 -10.49
CA GLY A 29 -1.40 -12.92 -9.21
C GLY A 29 -2.74 -13.16 -8.50
N PHE A 30 -2.70 -13.65 -7.26
CA PHE A 30 -3.87 -13.86 -6.40
C PHE A 30 -4.20 -12.58 -5.64
N LEU A 31 -5.49 -12.22 -5.54
CA LEU A 31 -5.98 -11.03 -4.81
C LEU A 31 -5.28 -9.71 -5.17
N PHE A 32 -5.06 -9.47 -6.47
CA PHE A 32 -4.38 -8.26 -6.95
C PHE A 32 -2.91 -8.12 -6.53
N ILE A 33 -2.30 -9.20 -6.05
CA ILE A 33 -0.90 -9.31 -5.71
C ILE A 33 -0.24 -10.20 -6.75
N SER A 34 0.89 -9.77 -7.26
CA SER A 34 1.68 -10.55 -8.20
C SER A 34 2.89 -11.13 -7.48
N ASP A 35 2.96 -12.46 -7.39
CA ASP A 35 4.11 -13.13 -6.78
C ASP A 35 5.38 -12.87 -7.58
N GLY A 36 6.52 -12.85 -6.89
CA GLY A 36 7.83 -12.58 -7.51
C GLY A 36 8.00 -11.17 -8.04
N SER A 37 7.03 -10.28 -7.81
CA SER A 37 7.09 -8.90 -8.28
C SER A 37 8.02 -8.03 -7.46
N GLN A 38 8.50 -6.97 -8.08
CA GLN A 38 9.31 -5.91 -7.49
C GLN A 38 8.53 -4.62 -7.47
N GLY A 39 8.24 -4.09 -6.30
CA GLY A 39 7.61 -2.77 -6.13
C GLY A 39 8.54 -1.65 -6.60
N PHE A 40 7.97 -0.59 -7.14
CA PHE A 40 8.72 0.57 -7.59
C PHE A 40 7.99 1.88 -7.29
N ILE A 41 8.75 2.97 -7.33
CA ILE A 41 8.26 4.35 -7.38
C ILE A 41 9.05 5.11 -8.44
N THR A 42 8.33 5.85 -9.31
CA THR A 42 8.94 6.61 -10.41
C THR A 42 8.36 8.02 -10.42
N LYS A 43 9.22 9.02 -10.56
CA LYS A 43 8.81 10.40 -10.84
C LYS A 43 8.99 10.74 -12.29
N LEU A 44 7.95 11.29 -12.90
CA LEU A 44 7.90 11.73 -14.29
C LEU A 44 7.72 13.26 -14.35
N SER A 45 8.32 13.88 -15.35
CA SER A 45 8.05 15.27 -15.69
C SER A 45 6.67 15.43 -16.34
N THR A 46 6.23 16.68 -16.52
CA THR A 46 5.02 17.03 -17.28
C THR A 46 5.06 16.59 -18.75
N THR A 47 6.26 16.29 -19.29
CA THR A 47 6.44 15.76 -20.65
C THR A 47 6.52 14.22 -20.69
N GLY A 48 6.41 13.55 -19.53
CA GLY A 48 6.48 12.09 -19.42
C GLY A 48 7.91 11.52 -19.34
N GLU A 49 8.93 12.39 -19.23
CA GLU A 49 10.31 11.94 -19.06
C GLU A 49 10.57 11.47 -17.62
N VAL A 50 11.31 10.38 -17.46
CA VAL A 50 11.69 9.86 -16.14
C VAL A 50 12.69 10.82 -15.49
N ILE A 51 12.29 11.43 -14.36
CA ILE A 51 13.17 12.27 -13.53
C ILE A 51 14.02 11.36 -12.62
N TRP A 52 13.39 10.40 -11.97
CA TRP A 52 14.05 9.32 -11.21
C TRP A 52 13.14 8.08 -11.10
N ASP A 53 13.77 6.93 -10.94
CA ASP A 53 13.14 5.62 -10.76
C ASP A 53 13.83 4.88 -9.60
N LYS A 54 13.07 4.26 -8.71
CA LYS A 54 13.56 3.55 -7.53
C LYS A 54 12.79 2.27 -7.30
N ASP A 55 13.50 1.22 -6.92
CA ASP A 55 12.87 0.01 -6.40
C ASP A 55 12.46 0.22 -4.94
N LEU A 56 11.31 -0.32 -4.58
CA LEU A 56 10.85 -0.42 -3.19
C LEU A 56 11.23 -1.80 -2.65
N SER A 57 11.53 -1.87 -1.35
CA SER A 57 11.64 -3.15 -0.64
C SER A 57 10.24 -3.71 -0.36
N ALA A 58 9.52 -4.05 -1.43
CA ALA A 58 8.12 -4.51 -1.40
C ALA A 58 7.79 -5.29 -2.67
N MET A 59 6.77 -6.15 -2.61
CA MET A 59 6.26 -6.84 -3.79
C MET A 59 5.57 -5.88 -4.75
N GLN A 60 4.77 -4.94 -4.23
CA GLN A 60 4.13 -3.90 -5.03
C GLN A 60 3.84 -2.65 -4.21
N GLY A 61 4.07 -1.48 -4.80
CA GLY A 61 3.48 -0.23 -4.34
C GLY A 61 2.01 -0.15 -4.75
N THR A 62 1.13 0.13 -3.81
CA THR A 62 -0.32 0.18 -4.06
C THR A 62 -0.80 1.63 -4.23
N LYS A 63 -0.35 2.51 -3.36
CA LYS A 63 -0.70 3.94 -3.37
C LYS A 63 0.52 4.79 -3.04
N VAL A 64 0.53 6.01 -3.55
CA VAL A 64 1.55 7.02 -3.22
C VAL A 64 0.86 8.34 -2.88
N LYS A 65 1.36 9.03 -1.87
CA LYS A 65 0.94 10.38 -1.48
C LYS A 65 2.15 11.24 -1.17
N LYS A 66 2.05 12.53 -1.54
CA LYS A 66 3.07 13.53 -1.20
C LYS A 66 2.89 14.00 0.24
N THR A 67 3.96 14.09 1.00
CA THR A 67 3.94 14.68 2.35
C THR A 67 4.06 16.20 2.32
N SER A 68 3.64 16.86 3.41
CA SER A 68 3.80 18.32 3.58
C SER A 68 5.28 18.75 3.56
N LYS A 69 6.17 17.86 3.96
CA LYS A 69 7.64 18.04 3.99
C LYS A 69 8.32 17.83 2.64
N GLY A 70 7.54 17.54 1.58
CA GLY A 70 8.02 17.39 0.22
C GLY A 70 8.56 16.02 -0.17
N GLY A 71 8.53 15.04 0.75
CA GLY A 71 8.78 13.63 0.48
C GLY A 71 7.51 12.89 0.07
N PHE A 72 7.54 11.56 0.17
CA PHE A 72 6.42 10.70 -0.21
C PHE A 72 6.16 9.63 0.84
N VAL A 73 4.92 9.16 0.91
CA VAL A 73 4.56 7.91 1.56
C VAL A 73 4.01 6.96 0.49
N VAL A 74 4.56 5.75 0.43
CA VAL A 74 4.04 4.68 -0.42
C VAL A 74 3.43 3.60 0.47
N GLY A 75 2.14 3.36 0.29
CA GLY A 75 1.48 2.17 0.82
C GLY A 75 1.74 0.98 -0.10
N SER A 76 2.16 -0.12 0.47
CA SER A 76 2.55 -1.33 -0.25
C SER A 76 2.03 -2.59 0.42
N VAL A 77 2.26 -3.71 -0.24
CA VAL A 77 1.98 -5.05 0.28
C VAL A 77 3.26 -5.88 0.21
N GLU A 78 3.57 -6.58 1.30
CA GLU A 78 4.76 -7.41 1.44
C GLU A 78 4.44 -8.77 2.05
N TRP A 79 5.14 -9.83 1.61
CA TRP A 79 5.22 -11.08 2.36
C TRP A 79 6.32 -10.96 3.41
N VAL A 80 5.94 -11.16 4.66
CA VAL A 80 6.87 -11.20 5.78
C VAL A 80 6.62 -12.49 6.55
N ASP A 81 7.64 -13.33 6.67
CA ASP A 81 7.52 -14.69 7.21
C ASP A 81 6.45 -15.49 6.44
N GLU A 82 5.35 -15.86 7.09
CA GLU A 82 4.24 -16.62 6.48
C GLU A 82 2.97 -15.76 6.29
N GLY A 83 3.08 -14.43 6.40
CA GLY A 83 1.94 -13.51 6.37
C GLY A 83 2.07 -12.35 5.39
N LEU A 84 0.93 -11.94 4.86
CA LEU A 84 0.81 -10.73 4.04
C LEU A 84 0.73 -9.52 4.95
N ASN A 85 1.57 -8.52 4.74
CA ASN A 85 1.59 -7.30 5.54
C ASN A 85 1.38 -6.07 4.66
N ALA A 86 0.58 -5.13 5.15
CA ALA A 86 0.63 -3.77 4.63
C ALA A 86 1.90 -3.09 5.12
N ALA A 87 2.55 -2.31 4.27
CA ALA A 87 3.73 -1.54 4.62
C ALA A 87 3.60 -0.09 4.20
N MET A 88 4.20 0.81 4.99
CA MET A 88 4.34 2.22 4.66
C MET A 88 5.82 2.55 4.51
N HIS A 89 6.21 2.92 3.29
CA HIS A 89 7.54 3.42 2.98
C HIS A 89 7.52 4.93 3.02
N TYR A 90 8.30 5.52 3.90
CA TYR A 90 8.52 6.96 3.98
C TYR A 90 9.78 7.29 3.18
N LEU A 91 9.64 8.19 2.19
CA LEU A 91 10.70 8.53 1.26
C LEU A 91 10.99 10.03 1.27
N ASP A 92 12.23 10.38 0.95
CA ASP A 92 12.61 11.76 0.69
C ASP A 92 12.07 12.26 -0.67
N SER A 93 12.34 13.54 -1.00
CA SER A 93 11.91 14.15 -2.27
C SER A 93 12.59 13.58 -3.52
N TYR A 94 13.67 12.79 -3.34
CA TYR A 94 14.40 12.11 -4.39
C TYR A 94 14.01 10.63 -4.55
N GLY A 95 13.00 10.19 -3.78
CA GLY A 95 12.51 8.82 -3.80
C GLY A 95 13.36 7.81 -3.01
N ASN A 96 14.33 8.25 -2.19
CA ASN A 96 15.10 7.35 -1.36
C ASN A 96 14.31 7.02 -0.10
N THR A 97 14.23 5.73 0.24
CA THR A 97 13.54 5.26 1.45
C THR A 97 14.26 5.72 2.71
N ILE A 98 13.55 6.44 3.57
CA ILE A 98 14.01 6.90 4.90
C ILE A 98 13.71 5.81 5.94
N SER A 99 12.49 5.27 5.91
CA SER A 99 12.04 4.22 6.83
C SER A 99 10.88 3.41 6.23
N THR A 100 10.71 2.20 6.74
CA THR A 100 9.56 1.33 6.41
C THR A 100 8.92 0.86 7.71
N LYS A 101 7.60 0.84 7.74
CA LYS A 101 6.78 0.33 8.84
C LYS A 101 5.85 -0.75 8.31
N LEU A 102 5.77 -1.87 9.03
CA LEU A 102 4.92 -3.02 8.70
C LEU A 102 3.70 -3.06 9.61
N PHE A 103 2.57 -3.44 9.04
CA PHE A 103 1.29 -3.58 9.73
C PHE A 103 0.67 -4.94 9.35
N GLY A 104 0.50 -5.80 10.31
CA GLY A 104 -0.03 -7.17 10.11
C GLY A 104 0.43 -8.10 11.23
N GLY A 105 1.70 -8.18 11.49
CA GLY A 105 2.26 -9.10 12.48
C GLY A 105 1.96 -10.56 12.11
N ASN A 106 1.26 -11.29 12.98
CA ASN A 106 0.86 -12.69 12.74
C ASN A 106 -0.42 -12.82 11.90
N ASN A 107 -1.03 -11.72 11.46
CA ASN A 107 -2.25 -11.70 10.66
C ASN A 107 -1.94 -11.20 9.26
N ASN A 108 -2.73 -11.62 8.29
CA ASN A 108 -2.66 -11.01 6.97
C ASN A 108 -3.32 -9.63 7.00
N VAL A 109 -2.65 -8.64 6.45
CA VAL A 109 -3.19 -7.30 6.18
C VAL A 109 -2.80 -6.90 4.77
N GLN A 110 -3.81 -6.67 3.93
CA GLN A 110 -3.64 -6.18 2.57
C GLN A 110 -4.15 -4.74 2.47
N LEU A 111 -3.32 -3.85 1.96
CA LEU A 111 -3.70 -2.46 1.71
C LEU A 111 -4.29 -2.31 0.31
N PHE A 112 -5.46 -1.64 0.21
CA PHE A 112 -6.08 -1.31 -1.07
C PHE A 112 -6.03 0.17 -1.40
N ASP A 113 -6.23 1.03 -0.41
CA ASP A 113 -6.22 2.47 -0.61
C ASP A 113 -5.66 3.20 0.60
N MET A 114 -5.13 4.38 0.38
CA MET A 114 -4.71 5.27 1.43
C MET A 114 -4.85 6.73 1.03
N ASP A 115 -5.03 7.57 2.04
CA ASP A 115 -4.96 9.01 1.91
C ASP A 115 -4.13 9.61 3.05
N ILE A 116 -3.78 10.90 2.94
CA ILE A 116 -2.93 11.60 3.89
C ILE A 116 -3.62 12.89 4.35
N THR A 117 -3.54 13.18 5.65
CA THR A 117 -4.04 14.43 6.21
C THR A 117 -3.02 15.57 6.04
N ASP A 118 -3.47 16.81 6.27
CA ASP A 118 -2.59 18.00 6.23
C ASP A 118 -1.42 17.93 7.24
N ASN A 119 -1.55 17.09 8.28
CA ASN A 119 -0.50 16.86 9.29
C ASN A 119 0.37 15.61 8.99
N ASP A 120 0.34 15.11 7.77
CA ASP A 120 1.06 13.91 7.33
C ASP A 120 0.63 12.61 8.04
N TYR A 121 -0.55 12.56 8.68
CA TYR A 121 -1.11 11.31 9.16
C TYR A 121 -1.66 10.53 7.98
N VAL A 122 -1.39 9.23 7.95
CA VAL A 122 -1.86 8.33 6.89
C VAL A 122 -3.08 7.57 7.38
N VAL A 123 -4.16 7.61 6.62
CA VAL A 123 -5.27 6.68 6.77
C VAL A 123 -5.22 5.67 5.65
N PHE A 124 -5.29 4.38 5.97
CA PHE A 124 -5.42 3.34 4.95
C PHE A 124 -6.60 2.42 5.23
N THR A 125 -7.07 1.80 4.16
CA THR A 125 -8.11 0.78 4.21
C THR A 125 -7.69 -0.44 3.40
N GLY A 126 -8.26 -1.58 3.76
CA GLY A 126 -7.96 -2.85 3.13
C GLY A 126 -8.63 -4.03 3.83
N HIS A 127 -7.98 -5.17 3.75
CA HIS A 127 -8.44 -6.41 4.38
C HIS A 127 -7.51 -6.90 5.47
N THR A 128 -8.07 -7.62 6.43
CA THR A 128 -7.29 -8.33 7.45
C THR A 128 -7.92 -9.67 7.82
N THR A 129 -7.10 -10.64 8.16
CA THR A 129 -7.53 -11.87 8.86
C THR A 129 -7.36 -11.77 10.37
N GLY A 130 -7.00 -10.59 10.87
CA GLY A 130 -6.69 -10.31 12.27
C GLY A 130 -7.89 -10.17 13.21
N TYR A 131 -9.11 -10.42 12.73
CA TYR A 131 -10.33 -10.36 13.51
C TYR A 131 -10.85 -11.77 13.80
N GLN A 132 -11.73 -11.91 14.79
CA GLN A 132 -12.18 -13.22 15.28
C GLN A 132 -13.24 -13.90 14.39
N THR A 133 -13.28 -13.56 13.11
CA THR A 133 -14.30 -14.06 12.17
C THR A 133 -13.85 -15.24 11.34
N ALA A 134 -12.56 -15.58 11.34
CA ALA A 134 -11.91 -16.55 10.46
C ALA A 134 -12.04 -16.23 8.96
N ASN A 135 -12.29 -14.94 8.63
CA ASN A 135 -12.47 -14.39 7.28
C ASN A 135 -11.51 -13.24 7.04
N TRP A 136 -11.51 -12.75 5.80
CA TRP A 136 -11.03 -11.42 5.49
C TRP A 136 -12.07 -10.38 5.88
N ASP A 137 -11.71 -9.50 6.77
CA ASP A 137 -12.55 -8.41 7.25
C ASP A 137 -12.00 -7.07 6.77
N CYS A 138 -12.87 -6.07 6.65
CA CYS A 138 -12.45 -4.71 6.35
C CYS A 138 -11.63 -4.12 7.51
N ILE A 139 -10.49 -3.51 7.21
CA ILE A 139 -9.69 -2.74 8.16
C ILE A 139 -9.58 -1.29 7.72
N VAL A 140 -9.69 -0.37 8.67
CA VAL A 140 -9.32 1.04 8.52
C VAL A 140 -8.35 1.38 9.64
N MET A 141 -7.21 1.96 9.31
CA MET A 141 -6.16 2.31 10.26
C MET A 141 -5.68 3.74 10.05
N LEU A 142 -5.51 4.48 11.14
CA LEU A 142 -4.83 5.77 11.17
C LEU A 142 -3.44 5.60 11.76
N ILE A 143 -2.45 6.17 11.08
CA ILE A 143 -1.03 6.14 11.41
C ILE A 143 -0.55 7.58 11.54
N ASP A 144 0.25 7.89 12.56
CA ASP A 144 0.85 9.21 12.73
C ASP A 144 2.00 9.48 11.74
N ASP A 145 2.52 10.70 11.72
CA ASP A 145 3.63 11.10 10.85
C ASP A 145 4.98 10.46 11.21
N GLN A 146 5.05 9.67 12.30
CA GLN A 146 6.19 8.87 12.71
C GLN A 146 6.02 7.39 12.32
N GLY A 147 4.87 7.01 11.76
CA GLY A 147 4.54 5.64 11.37
C GLY A 147 4.06 4.77 12.53
N ASN A 148 3.50 5.35 13.59
CA ASN A 148 2.89 4.58 14.67
C ASN A 148 1.38 4.49 14.49
N GLU A 149 0.80 3.32 14.80
CA GLU A 149 -0.65 3.15 14.87
C GLU A 149 -1.26 4.10 15.90
N VAL A 150 -2.18 4.96 15.46
CA VAL A 150 -2.98 5.82 16.35
C VAL A 150 -4.24 5.08 16.76
N TRP A 151 -4.95 4.51 15.79
CA TRP A 151 -6.09 3.63 15.99
C TRP A 151 -6.30 2.74 14.76
N LYS A 152 -7.00 1.64 14.99
CA LYS A 152 -7.56 0.80 13.93
C LYS A 152 -8.98 0.38 14.28
N ASN A 153 -9.80 0.24 13.26
CA ASN A 153 -11.12 -0.37 13.34
C ASN A 153 -11.21 -1.50 12.32
N ILE A 154 -11.82 -2.59 12.74
CA ILE A 154 -12.07 -3.77 11.89
C ILE A 154 -13.57 -3.98 11.84
N PHE A 155 -14.09 -4.14 10.63
CA PHE A 155 -15.48 -4.35 10.36
C PHE A 155 -15.67 -5.69 9.67
N GLY A 156 -16.42 -6.57 10.30
CA GLY A 156 -16.68 -7.90 9.77
C GLY A 156 -17.78 -8.62 10.53
N ASN A 157 -18.30 -9.67 9.94
CA ASN A 157 -19.32 -10.51 10.58
C ASN A 157 -18.82 -11.95 10.69
N PRO A 158 -18.98 -12.62 11.85
CA PRO A 158 -18.62 -14.02 11.99
C PRO A 158 -19.58 -14.89 11.15
N ARG A 159 -19.17 -15.23 9.94
CA ARG A 159 -19.97 -16.02 8.98
C ARG A 159 -19.47 -17.44 8.79
N GLY A 160 -18.40 -17.82 9.48
CA GLY A 160 -17.67 -19.06 9.22
C GLY A 160 -16.97 -19.03 7.87
N TYR A 161 -16.11 -19.99 7.61
CA TYR A 161 -15.39 -20.11 6.34
C TYR A 161 -16.32 -20.66 5.26
N ASP A 162 -17.10 -19.81 4.62
CA ASP A 162 -17.79 -20.12 3.37
C ASP A 162 -17.15 -19.29 2.24
N PRO A 163 -16.49 -19.92 1.25
CA PRO A 163 -15.85 -19.21 0.15
C PRO A 163 -16.78 -18.29 -0.65
N LYS A 164 -18.09 -18.41 -0.50
CA LYS A 164 -19.06 -17.52 -1.16
C LYS A 164 -19.25 -16.18 -0.47
N PHE A 165 -18.80 -16.05 0.79
CA PHE A 165 -19.08 -14.90 1.65
C PHE A 165 -17.82 -14.33 2.31
N ILE A 166 -16.67 -14.53 1.65
CA ILE A 166 -15.34 -14.29 2.23
C ILE A 166 -15.05 -12.82 2.54
N LEU A 167 -15.81 -11.85 1.97
CA LEU A 167 -15.28 -10.52 1.80
C LEU A 167 -16.23 -9.47 2.40
N ASP A 168 -15.88 -8.99 3.60
CA ASP A 168 -16.23 -7.65 4.02
C ASP A 168 -15.08 -6.74 3.51
N GLU A 169 -15.28 -6.02 2.40
CA GLU A 169 -14.22 -5.34 1.64
C GLU A 169 -14.28 -3.83 1.79
N CYS A 170 -13.12 -3.19 1.98
CA CYS A 170 -12.95 -1.75 1.99
C CYS A 170 -11.96 -1.34 0.90
N TYR A 171 -12.45 -0.75 -0.18
CA TYR A 171 -11.65 -0.44 -1.36
C TYR A 171 -11.18 1.00 -1.49
N GLY A 172 -11.70 1.91 -0.70
CA GLY A 172 -11.35 3.32 -0.85
C GLY A 172 -11.48 4.16 0.40
N VAL A 173 -10.58 5.12 0.55
CA VAL A 173 -10.56 6.15 1.58
C VAL A 173 -10.18 7.50 0.96
N ARG A 174 -10.80 8.59 1.45
CA ARG A 174 -10.48 9.98 1.07
C ARG A 174 -10.74 10.93 2.22
#